data_30ff9e0070c86b8854b02bcc004c3a6d
#
_entry.id   30ff9e0070c86b8854b02bcc004c3a6d
#
_cell.length_a   1.000
_cell.length_b   1.000
_cell.length_c   1.000
_cell.angle_alpha   90.00
_cell.angle_beta   90.00
_cell.angle_gamma   90.00
#
_symmetry.space_group_name_H-M   'P 1'
#
loop_
_entity.id
_entity.type
_entity.pdbx_description
1 polymer ?
#
loop_
_entity_poly.entity_id
_entity_poly.type
_entity_poly.pdbx_seq_one_letter_code
_entity_poly.pdbx_strand_id
1 'polypeptide(L)'
;MTCGPAAALDRDPLAPVLRCARCGAEERVPALPLFVVTGASGAGKTTVTGPLRRLLPDCAVFEADLTLQVAALGWETWRDTWLRLAHGEALNGRVTVLCGSLLPDQLDAVPARKLLGPIHFCDLDCPDDALAARLRARPSWRHSSLETAIAEHQRFAAWLRTHIQPCYDTSALTPDETAAQIAAWIRRRLDG
;
A
#
# COMPACT_ATOMS: atom_id res chain seq x y z
N MET A 1 -8.17 26.56 -4.16
CA MET A 1 -9.28 26.72 -3.18
C MET A 1 -9.05 27.95 -2.31
N THR A 2 -10.07 28.79 -2.12
CA THR A 2 -9.97 30.08 -1.40
C THR A 2 -9.96 29.96 0.13
N CYS A 3 -10.33 28.81 0.70
CA CYS A 3 -10.46 28.64 2.16
C CYS A 3 -9.22 28.08 2.87
N GLY A 4 -8.14 27.80 2.15
CA GLY A 4 -6.90 27.23 2.68
C GLY A 4 -6.95 25.74 3.04
N PRO A 5 -5.81 25.15 3.44
CA PRO A 5 -5.63 23.70 3.59
C PRO A 5 -6.42 23.06 4.75
N ALA A 6 -6.95 23.84 5.68
CA ALA A 6 -7.74 23.34 6.80
C ALA A 6 -9.25 23.23 6.49
N ALA A 7 -9.69 23.57 5.26
CA ALA A 7 -11.08 23.42 4.88
C ALA A 7 -11.44 21.93 4.77
N ALA A 8 -12.57 21.54 5.37
CA ALA A 8 -13.10 20.20 5.16
C ALA A 8 -13.47 20.05 3.68
N LEU A 9 -12.93 18.99 3.06
CA LEU A 9 -13.18 18.67 1.66
C LEU A 9 -14.16 17.51 1.61
N ASP A 10 -15.19 17.66 0.81
CA ASP A 10 -16.11 16.58 0.48
C ASP A 10 -15.91 16.16 -0.97
N ARG A 11 -15.95 14.87 -1.26
CA ARG A 11 -15.78 14.32 -2.59
C ARG A 11 -17.00 13.53 -2.98
N ASP A 12 -17.54 13.86 -4.14
CA ASP A 12 -18.45 12.96 -4.82
C ASP A 12 -17.65 11.74 -5.32
N PRO A 13 -17.97 10.51 -4.85
CA PRO A 13 -17.27 9.31 -5.30
C PRO A 13 -17.41 9.05 -6.81
N LEU A 14 -18.38 9.69 -7.48
CA LEU A 14 -18.64 9.56 -8.91
C LEU A 14 -18.03 10.70 -9.74
N ALA A 15 -17.52 11.75 -9.12
CA ALA A 15 -16.90 12.89 -9.80
C ALA A 15 -15.51 13.19 -9.23
N PRO A 16 -14.51 13.47 -10.10
CA PRO A 16 -13.17 13.85 -9.64
C PRO A 16 -13.15 15.31 -9.15
N VAL A 17 -14.08 15.66 -8.28
CA VAL A 17 -14.29 17.03 -7.78
C VAL A 17 -14.22 17.03 -6.27
N LEU A 18 -13.34 17.83 -5.70
CA LEU A 18 -13.34 18.18 -4.28
C LEU A 18 -14.18 19.45 -4.10
N ARG A 19 -15.14 19.38 -3.20
CA ARG A 19 -15.96 20.54 -2.81
C ARG A 19 -15.55 21.01 -1.42
N CYS A 20 -15.30 22.30 -1.29
CA CYS A 20 -15.07 22.91 0.02
C CYS A 20 -16.37 22.99 0.80
N ALA A 21 -16.45 22.32 1.95
CA ALA A 21 -17.64 22.33 2.82
C ALA A 21 -17.96 23.73 3.37
N ARG A 22 -16.99 24.67 3.39
CA ARG A 22 -17.16 26.02 3.92
C ARG A 22 -17.68 27.02 2.91
N CYS A 23 -17.20 27.00 1.67
CA CYS A 23 -17.53 28.01 0.65
C CYS A 23 -18.13 27.42 -0.64
N GLY A 24 -18.29 26.11 -0.73
CA GLY A 24 -18.81 25.43 -1.92
C GLY A 24 -17.89 25.44 -3.14
N ALA A 25 -16.69 26.04 -3.06
CA ALA A 25 -15.75 26.05 -4.17
C ALA A 25 -15.38 24.61 -4.59
N GLU A 26 -15.40 24.37 -5.89
CA GLU A 26 -15.08 23.07 -6.47
C GLU A 26 -13.72 23.12 -7.16
N GLU A 27 -12.97 22.03 -7.02
CA GLU A 27 -11.70 21.84 -7.72
C GLU A 27 -11.63 20.42 -8.26
N ARG A 28 -11.33 20.30 -9.56
CA ARG A 28 -11.08 18.99 -10.17
C ARG A 28 -9.72 18.48 -9.69
N VAL A 29 -9.72 17.27 -9.13
CA VAL A 29 -8.49 16.59 -8.72
C VAL A 29 -8.40 15.25 -9.44
N PRO A 30 -7.19 14.87 -9.87
CA PRO A 30 -7.00 13.57 -10.49
C PRO A 30 -7.30 12.46 -9.47
N ALA A 31 -8.23 11.58 -9.82
CA ALA A 31 -8.55 10.38 -9.05
C ALA A 31 -7.60 9.24 -9.45
N LEU A 32 -6.28 9.44 -9.29
CA LEU A 32 -5.33 8.40 -9.62
C LEU A 32 -5.51 7.18 -8.72
N PRO A 33 -5.29 5.97 -9.24
CA PRO A 33 -5.33 4.76 -8.45
C PRO A 33 -4.18 4.70 -7.44
N LEU A 34 -4.38 3.95 -6.37
CA LEU A 34 -3.32 3.50 -5.46
C LEU A 34 -3.07 2.02 -5.70
N PHE A 35 -1.81 1.61 -5.80
CA PHE A 35 -1.42 0.21 -5.83
C PHE A 35 -0.81 -0.19 -4.48
N VAL A 36 -1.29 -1.28 -3.92
CA VAL A 36 -0.79 -1.83 -2.65
C VAL A 36 -0.18 -3.20 -2.92
N VAL A 37 1.12 -3.30 -2.63
CA VAL A 37 1.85 -4.57 -2.62
C VAL A 37 1.85 -5.07 -1.18
N THR A 38 0.87 -5.93 -0.85
CA THR A 38 0.72 -6.47 0.50
C THR A 38 1.50 -7.78 0.68
N GLY A 39 1.42 -8.38 1.84
CA GLY A 39 2.06 -9.64 2.17
C GLY A 39 2.35 -9.77 3.65
N ALA A 40 2.53 -10.99 4.13
CA ALA A 40 2.95 -11.25 5.49
C ALA A 40 4.38 -10.72 5.77
N SER A 41 4.75 -10.58 7.04
CA SER A 41 6.13 -10.25 7.40
C SER A 41 7.05 -11.38 6.94
N GLY A 42 8.11 -11.04 6.19
CA GLY A 42 9.00 -12.05 5.57
C GLY A 42 8.68 -12.37 4.11
N ALA A 43 7.53 -11.96 3.58
CA ALA A 43 7.14 -12.21 2.20
C ALA A 43 7.97 -11.46 1.13
N GLY A 44 8.78 -10.46 1.50
CA GLY A 44 9.71 -9.80 0.57
C GLY A 44 9.32 -8.37 0.16
N LYS A 45 8.34 -7.74 0.78
CA LYS A 45 7.87 -6.37 0.45
C LYS A 45 8.99 -5.32 0.38
N THR A 46 9.81 -5.23 1.43
CA THR A 46 10.96 -4.31 1.47
C THR A 46 11.96 -4.61 0.34
N THR A 47 12.16 -5.90 0.06
CA THR A 47 13.15 -6.35 -0.94
C THR A 47 12.77 -5.94 -2.36
N VAL A 48 11.48 -5.95 -2.71
CA VAL A 48 11.00 -5.57 -4.06
C VAL A 48 10.86 -4.06 -4.24
N THR A 49 10.85 -3.27 -3.17
CA THR A 49 10.64 -1.81 -3.24
C THR A 49 11.71 -1.10 -4.09
N GLY A 50 12.98 -1.45 -3.91
CA GLY A 50 14.09 -0.89 -4.69
C GLY A 50 13.98 -1.20 -6.19
N PRO A 51 13.86 -2.48 -6.58
CA PRO A 51 13.58 -2.86 -7.96
C PRO A 51 12.35 -2.18 -8.57
N LEU A 52 11.23 -2.08 -7.84
CA LEU A 52 10.03 -1.40 -8.33
C LEU A 52 10.27 0.08 -8.64
N ARG A 53 11.03 0.79 -7.80
CA ARG A 53 11.41 2.20 -8.07
C ARG A 53 12.16 2.35 -9.39
N ARG A 54 13.04 1.40 -9.72
CA ARG A 54 13.78 1.43 -11.00
C ARG A 54 12.89 1.15 -12.21
N LEU A 55 11.92 0.24 -12.04
CA LEU A 55 11.02 -0.19 -13.11
C LEU A 55 9.85 0.77 -13.33
N LEU A 56 9.48 1.56 -12.33
CA LEU A 56 8.34 2.48 -12.35
C LEU A 56 8.78 3.92 -12.00
N PRO A 57 9.63 4.56 -12.84
CA PRO A 57 10.20 5.88 -12.54
C PRO A 57 9.14 6.98 -12.43
N ASP A 58 7.99 6.80 -13.11
CA ASP A 58 6.87 7.75 -13.10
C ASP A 58 5.90 7.52 -11.94
N CYS A 59 6.14 6.49 -11.11
CA CYS A 59 5.36 6.22 -9.91
C CYS A 59 6.13 6.62 -8.64
N ALA A 60 5.38 7.00 -7.61
CA ALA A 60 5.91 7.20 -6.26
C ALA A 60 5.85 5.86 -5.51
N VAL A 61 6.97 5.17 -5.37
CA VAL A 61 7.04 3.85 -4.70
C VAL A 61 7.56 4.00 -3.27
N PHE A 62 6.75 3.62 -2.29
CA PHE A 62 7.06 3.73 -0.87
C PHE A 62 7.00 2.39 -0.15
N GLU A 63 7.82 2.26 0.89
CA GLU A 63 7.67 1.25 1.93
C GLU A 63 6.82 1.84 3.07
N ALA A 64 5.73 1.16 3.45
CA ALA A 64 4.79 1.68 4.43
C ALA A 64 5.40 1.84 5.83
N ASP A 65 6.39 1.00 6.16
CA ASP A 65 7.08 1.04 7.46
C ASP A 65 7.94 2.31 7.67
N LEU A 66 8.19 3.11 6.61
CA LEU A 66 8.91 4.39 6.74
C LEU A 66 8.24 5.38 7.71
N THR A 67 6.94 5.28 7.90
CA THR A 67 6.18 6.15 8.80
C THR A 67 5.59 5.37 9.99
N LEU A 68 6.14 4.20 10.32
CA LEU A 68 5.56 3.32 11.35
C LEU A 68 5.44 4.00 12.73
N GLN A 69 6.31 4.95 13.04
CA GLN A 69 6.21 5.76 14.26
C GLN A 69 4.89 6.55 14.37
N VAL A 70 4.24 6.87 13.26
CA VAL A 70 2.91 7.52 13.25
C VAL A 70 1.84 6.58 13.81
N ALA A 71 2.05 5.26 13.74
CA ALA A 71 1.13 4.27 14.32
C ALA A 71 1.00 4.40 15.87
N ALA A 72 1.94 5.07 16.52
CA ALA A 72 1.81 5.43 17.95
C ALA A 72 0.62 6.38 18.21
N LEU A 73 0.15 7.10 17.20
CA LEU A 73 -1.07 7.94 17.23
C LEU A 73 -2.34 7.15 16.85
N GLY A 74 -2.21 5.86 16.58
CA GLY A 74 -3.27 4.95 16.16
C GLY A 74 -3.07 4.43 14.73
N TRP A 75 -3.43 3.17 14.50
CA TRP A 75 -3.31 2.52 13.18
C TRP A 75 -4.21 3.16 12.12
N GLU A 76 -5.36 3.69 12.49
CA GLU A 76 -6.23 4.44 11.59
C GLU A 76 -5.54 5.72 11.11
N THR A 77 -4.97 6.51 12.03
CA THR A 77 -4.20 7.72 11.71
C THR A 77 -3.03 7.42 10.77
N TRP A 78 -2.33 6.31 11.00
CA TRP A 78 -1.22 5.89 10.15
C TRP A 78 -1.69 5.57 8.71
N ARG A 79 -2.80 4.83 8.57
CA ARG A 79 -3.39 4.51 7.26
C ARG A 79 -3.89 5.77 6.54
N ASP A 80 -4.60 6.63 7.25
CA ASP A 80 -5.10 7.91 6.72
C ASP A 80 -3.95 8.80 6.23
N THR A 81 -2.83 8.81 6.95
CA THR A 81 -1.62 9.53 6.54
C THR A 81 -1.08 9.03 5.21
N TRP A 82 -1.01 7.71 5.01
CA TRP A 82 -0.57 7.14 3.74
C TRP A 82 -1.49 7.49 2.57
N LEU A 83 -2.82 7.47 2.79
CA LEU A 83 -3.76 7.85 1.74
C LEU A 83 -3.66 9.34 1.41
N ARG A 84 -3.38 10.23 2.38
CA ARG A 84 -3.11 11.64 2.13
C ARG A 84 -1.79 11.87 1.38
N LEU A 85 -0.75 11.11 1.67
CA LEU A 85 0.50 11.17 0.92
C LEU A 85 0.28 10.73 -0.54
N ALA A 86 -0.45 9.63 -0.74
CA ALA A 86 -0.80 9.15 -2.08
C ALA A 86 -1.64 10.18 -2.85
N HIS A 87 -2.57 10.88 -2.18
CA HIS A 87 -3.30 11.99 -2.78
C HIS A 87 -2.38 13.15 -3.16
N GLY A 88 -1.42 13.51 -2.30
CA GLY A 88 -0.42 14.53 -2.60
C GLY A 88 0.40 14.20 -3.86
N GLU A 89 0.80 12.94 -4.04
CA GLU A 89 1.47 12.48 -5.27
C GLU A 89 0.52 12.56 -6.48
N ALA A 90 -0.76 12.20 -6.30
CA ALA A 90 -1.75 12.29 -7.36
C ALA A 90 -1.99 13.72 -7.85
N LEU A 91 -1.93 14.73 -6.98
CA LEU A 91 -1.98 16.15 -7.36
C LEU A 91 -0.80 16.57 -8.24
N ASN A 92 0.33 15.85 -8.17
CA ASN A 92 1.49 16.03 -9.03
C ASN A 92 1.49 15.08 -10.25
N GLY A 93 0.36 14.41 -10.52
CA GLY A 93 0.21 13.48 -11.65
C GLY A 93 0.91 12.13 -11.45
N ARG A 94 1.35 11.79 -10.24
CA ARG A 94 2.09 10.56 -9.96
C ARG A 94 1.22 9.52 -9.28
N VAL A 95 1.21 8.32 -9.81
CA VAL A 95 0.58 7.14 -9.19
C VAL A 95 1.43 6.66 -8.02
N THR A 96 0.79 6.30 -6.91
CA THR A 96 1.50 5.75 -5.75
C THR A 96 1.44 4.22 -5.74
N VAL A 97 2.58 3.60 -5.43
CA VAL A 97 2.73 2.17 -5.11
C VAL A 97 3.21 2.06 -3.67
N LEU A 98 2.41 1.45 -2.81
CA LEU A 98 2.67 1.31 -1.38
C LEU A 98 2.96 -0.13 -1.02
N CYS A 99 4.18 -0.44 -0.62
CA CYS A 99 4.61 -1.76 -0.18
C CYS A 99 4.44 -1.87 1.34
N GLY A 100 3.45 -2.65 1.82
CA GLY A 100 3.17 -2.76 3.25
C GLY A 100 2.08 -3.77 3.56
N SER A 101 2.00 -4.26 4.80
CA SER A 101 0.95 -5.18 5.25
C SER A 101 -0.36 -4.43 5.49
N LEU A 102 -1.04 -4.07 4.41
CA LEU A 102 -2.28 -3.30 4.37
C LEU A 102 -3.38 -4.15 3.72
N LEU A 103 -4.61 -3.98 4.17
CA LEU A 103 -5.78 -4.71 3.70
C LEU A 103 -6.85 -3.76 3.14
N PRO A 104 -7.71 -4.23 2.20
CA PRO A 104 -8.75 -3.40 1.59
C PRO A 104 -9.66 -2.72 2.61
N ASP A 105 -10.28 -3.46 3.51
CA ASP A 105 -11.19 -3.00 4.55
C ASP A 105 -10.54 -1.97 5.49
N GLN A 106 -9.26 -2.13 5.78
CA GLN A 106 -8.51 -1.20 6.60
C GLN A 106 -8.31 0.16 5.91
N LEU A 107 -8.15 0.20 4.61
CA LEU A 107 -8.00 1.43 3.84
C LEU A 107 -9.35 2.05 3.48
N ASP A 108 -10.37 1.23 3.26
CA ASP A 108 -11.73 1.72 2.98
C ASP A 108 -12.38 2.40 4.18
N ALA A 109 -11.96 2.05 5.41
CA ALA A 109 -12.50 2.59 6.65
C ALA A 109 -11.99 4.01 6.99
N VAL A 110 -10.86 4.47 6.40
CA VAL A 110 -10.26 5.76 6.81
C VAL A 110 -10.77 6.95 6.00
N PRO A 111 -10.85 8.16 6.60
CA PRO A 111 -11.45 9.34 5.96
C PRO A 111 -10.80 9.75 4.63
N ALA A 112 -9.48 9.60 4.51
CA ALA A 112 -8.75 9.97 3.28
C ALA A 112 -9.02 9.03 2.10
N ARG A 113 -9.73 7.89 2.29
CA ARG A 113 -10.11 6.97 1.20
C ARG A 113 -10.82 7.69 0.05
N LYS A 114 -11.67 8.65 0.38
CA LYS A 114 -12.42 9.45 -0.60
C LYS A 114 -11.56 10.35 -1.49
N LEU A 115 -10.29 10.57 -1.15
CA LEU A 115 -9.37 11.41 -1.92
C LEU A 115 -8.72 10.65 -3.10
N LEU A 116 -8.86 9.34 -3.16
CA LEU A 116 -8.20 8.47 -4.14
C LEU A 116 -9.20 7.82 -5.08
N GLY A 117 -8.71 7.42 -6.24
CA GLY A 117 -9.39 6.54 -7.17
C GLY A 117 -9.46 5.08 -6.66
N PRO A 118 -9.54 4.10 -7.56
CA PRO A 118 -9.50 2.69 -7.18
C PRO A 118 -8.23 2.34 -6.41
N ILE A 119 -8.33 1.44 -5.43
CA ILE A 119 -7.16 0.85 -4.76
C ILE A 119 -7.02 -0.59 -5.26
N HIS A 120 -5.89 -0.89 -5.86
CA HIS A 120 -5.56 -2.22 -6.39
C HIS A 120 -4.55 -2.90 -5.49
N PHE A 121 -4.82 -4.16 -5.15
CA PHE A 121 -3.96 -4.96 -4.30
C PHE A 121 -3.32 -6.10 -5.09
N CYS A 122 -2.07 -6.42 -4.77
CA CYS A 122 -1.45 -7.70 -5.06
C CYS A 122 -0.76 -8.23 -3.81
N ASP A 123 -0.66 -9.56 -3.69
CA ASP A 123 -0.03 -10.23 -2.57
C ASP A 123 1.38 -10.70 -2.94
N LEU A 124 2.30 -10.60 -1.99
CA LEU A 124 3.58 -11.31 -2.00
C LEU A 124 3.50 -12.46 -1.03
N ASP A 125 3.78 -13.65 -1.50
CA ASP A 125 3.72 -14.87 -0.72
C ASP A 125 5.01 -15.70 -0.85
N CYS A 126 5.14 -16.66 0.01
CA CYS A 126 6.12 -17.74 -0.07
C CYS A 126 5.62 -18.92 0.78
N PRO A 127 6.15 -20.16 0.55
CA PRO A 127 5.86 -21.30 1.41
C PRO A 127 6.11 -21.02 2.89
N ASP A 128 5.33 -21.64 3.76
CA ASP A 128 5.34 -21.38 5.21
C ASP A 128 6.68 -21.68 5.87
N ASP A 129 7.43 -22.68 5.37
CA ASP A 129 8.80 -22.99 5.81
C ASP A 129 9.80 -21.90 5.40
N ALA A 130 9.70 -21.38 4.18
CA ALA A 130 10.52 -20.28 3.70
C ALA A 130 10.22 -19.00 4.51
N LEU A 131 8.95 -18.71 4.79
CA LEU A 131 8.53 -17.59 5.64
C LEU A 131 9.13 -17.72 7.04
N ALA A 132 9.02 -18.88 7.67
CA ALA A 132 9.58 -19.16 8.98
C ALA A 132 11.10 -18.99 9.00
N ALA A 133 11.81 -19.54 8.00
CA ALA A 133 13.26 -19.39 7.87
C ALA A 133 13.68 -17.91 7.75
N ARG A 134 12.98 -17.13 6.92
CA ARG A 134 13.25 -15.70 6.76
C ARG A 134 12.99 -14.90 8.05
N LEU A 135 11.95 -15.26 8.81
CA LEU A 135 11.67 -14.60 10.10
C LEU A 135 12.70 -14.95 11.15
N ARG A 136 13.17 -16.19 11.22
CA ARG A 136 14.25 -16.64 12.15
C ARG A 136 15.59 -15.98 11.84
N ALA A 137 15.87 -15.70 10.57
CA ALA A 137 17.10 -15.01 10.16
C ALA A 137 17.13 -13.50 10.52
N ARG A 138 16.01 -12.92 10.99
CA ARG A 138 15.97 -11.52 11.41
C ARG A 138 16.59 -11.31 12.78
N PRO A 139 17.10 -10.08 13.07
CA PRO A 139 17.61 -9.75 14.40
C PRO A 139 16.55 -9.99 15.49
N SER A 140 16.95 -10.64 16.58
CA SER A 140 16.08 -11.10 17.68
C SER A 140 15.31 -9.98 18.40
N TRP A 141 15.79 -8.73 18.32
CA TRP A 141 15.11 -7.58 18.94
C TRP A 141 13.75 -7.22 18.33
N ARG A 142 13.39 -7.81 17.18
CA ARG A 142 12.10 -7.54 16.52
C ARG A 142 10.91 -8.31 17.08
N HIS A 143 11.14 -9.36 17.88
CA HIS A 143 10.08 -10.25 18.36
C HIS A 143 10.30 -10.68 19.80
N SER A 144 9.30 -10.48 20.65
CA SER A 144 9.30 -10.97 22.04
C SER A 144 9.04 -12.48 22.12
N SER A 145 8.33 -13.06 21.14
CA SER A 145 8.10 -14.50 20.96
C SER A 145 8.10 -14.83 19.47
N LEU A 146 9.25 -15.36 19.01
CA LEU A 146 9.47 -15.60 17.59
C LEU A 146 8.53 -16.65 17.01
N GLU A 147 8.31 -17.78 17.70
CA GLU A 147 7.46 -18.86 17.19
C GLU A 147 5.96 -18.44 17.12
N THR A 148 5.51 -17.66 18.09
CA THR A 148 4.15 -17.07 18.03
C THR A 148 4.02 -16.12 16.84
N ALA A 149 4.99 -15.25 16.63
CA ALA A 149 5.01 -14.34 15.49
C ALA A 149 5.03 -15.09 14.14
N ILE A 150 5.81 -16.18 14.05
CA ILE A 150 5.82 -17.03 12.84
C ILE A 150 4.43 -17.61 12.57
N ALA A 151 3.79 -18.21 13.57
CA ALA A 151 2.47 -18.80 13.42
C ALA A 151 1.40 -17.75 13.04
N GLU A 152 1.48 -16.55 13.60
CA GLU A 152 0.58 -15.44 13.23
C GLU A 152 0.79 -15.01 11.78
N HIS A 153 2.03 -14.86 11.33
CA HIS A 153 2.33 -14.47 9.97
C HIS A 153 1.99 -15.55 8.94
N GLN A 154 2.13 -16.83 9.28
CA GLN A 154 1.68 -17.95 8.43
C GLN A 154 0.15 -17.95 8.27
N ARG A 155 -0.61 -17.74 9.36
CA ARG A 155 -2.08 -17.60 9.30
C ARG A 155 -2.49 -16.39 8.45
N PHE A 156 -1.79 -15.28 8.59
CA PHE A 156 -2.04 -14.09 7.80
C PHE A 156 -1.73 -14.32 6.31
N ALA A 157 -0.61 -14.96 5.99
CA ALA A 157 -0.27 -15.35 4.61
C ALA A 157 -1.33 -16.27 4.00
N ALA A 158 -1.79 -17.28 4.74
CA ALA A 158 -2.86 -18.18 4.30
C ALA A 158 -4.16 -17.44 3.99
N TRP A 159 -4.51 -16.44 4.78
CA TRP A 159 -5.67 -15.58 4.52
C TRP A 159 -5.46 -14.75 3.25
N LEU A 160 -4.30 -14.12 3.08
CA LEU A 160 -3.99 -13.28 1.91
C LEU A 160 -4.09 -14.08 0.61
N ARG A 161 -3.55 -15.31 0.55
CA ARG A 161 -3.61 -16.21 -0.62
C ARG A 161 -5.03 -16.39 -1.15
N THR A 162 -6.03 -16.40 -0.26
CA THR A 162 -7.44 -16.63 -0.62
C THR A 162 -8.22 -15.35 -0.91
N HIS A 163 -7.72 -14.18 -0.48
CA HIS A 163 -8.48 -12.92 -0.53
C HIS A 163 -7.87 -11.87 -1.45
N ILE A 164 -6.57 -11.94 -1.73
CA ILE A 164 -5.85 -10.94 -2.51
C ILE A 164 -5.27 -11.56 -3.79
N GLN A 165 -5.61 -10.95 -4.93
CA GLN A 165 -5.10 -11.37 -6.24
C GLN A 165 -4.69 -10.15 -7.09
N PRO A 166 -3.62 -10.26 -7.91
CA PRO A 166 -2.78 -11.44 -8.10
C PRO A 166 -1.85 -11.69 -6.90
N CYS A 167 -1.37 -12.94 -6.79
CA CYS A 167 -0.40 -13.37 -5.80
C CYS A 167 0.91 -13.77 -6.49
N TYR A 168 2.05 -13.33 -5.95
CA TYR A 168 3.40 -13.61 -6.51
C TYR A 168 4.24 -14.39 -5.52
N ASP A 169 4.71 -15.57 -5.93
CA ASP A 169 5.58 -16.42 -5.11
C ASP A 169 7.03 -15.89 -5.13
N THR A 170 7.46 -15.34 -4.01
CA THR A 170 8.82 -14.80 -3.82
C THR A 170 9.87 -15.87 -3.46
N SER A 171 9.50 -17.13 -3.38
CA SER A 171 10.45 -18.24 -3.23
C SER A 171 10.91 -18.78 -4.59
N ALA A 172 10.04 -18.70 -5.59
CA ALA A 172 10.30 -19.15 -6.96
C ALA A 172 10.97 -18.08 -7.84
N LEU A 173 10.89 -16.81 -7.44
CA LEU A 173 11.35 -15.64 -8.21
C LEU A 173 12.42 -14.86 -7.47
N THR A 174 13.36 -14.29 -8.18
CA THR A 174 14.27 -13.27 -7.66
C THR A 174 13.51 -11.97 -7.35
N PRO A 175 14.06 -11.07 -6.54
CA PRO A 175 13.45 -9.76 -6.28
C PRO A 175 13.20 -8.93 -7.54
N ASP A 176 14.11 -8.97 -8.52
CA ASP A 176 13.98 -8.24 -9.78
C ASP A 176 12.89 -8.86 -10.67
N GLU A 177 12.78 -10.19 -10.75
CA GLU A 177 11.71 -10.88 -11.47
C GLU A 177 10.34 -10.63 -10.84
N THR A 178 10.26 -10.70 -9.50
CA THR A 178 9.03 -10.39 -8.77
C THR A 178 8.59 -8.95 -9.06
N ALA A 179 9.50 -8.00 -8.96
CA ALA A 179 9.22 -6.60 -9.25
C ALA A 179 8.82 -6.37 -10.71
N ALA A 180 9.42 -7.10 -11.66
CA ALA A 180 9.05 -7.02 -13.08
C ALA A 180 7.60 -7.48 -13.31
N GLN A 181 7.17 -8.57 -12.67
CA GLN A 181 5.79 -9.05 -12.76
C GLN A 181 4.79 -8.05 -12.15
N ILE A 182 5.11 -7.48 -10.98
CA ILE A 182 4.29 -6.45 -10.33
C ILE A 182 4.21 -5.20 -11.21
N ALA A 183 5.34 -4.72 -11.74
CA ALA A 183 5.37 -3.55 -12.62
C ALA A 183 4.54 -3.76 -13.89
N ALA A 184 4.60 -4.95 -14.49
CA ALA A 184 3.77 -5.30 -15.63
C ALA A 184 2.27 -5.32 -15.28
N TRP A 185 1.91 -5.82 -14.08
CA TRP A 185 0.53 -5.79 -13.61
C TRP A 185 0.04 -4.34 -13.39
N ILE A 186 0.86 -3.48 -12.77
CA ILE A 186 0.54 -2.06 -12.56
C ILE A 186 0.29 -1.37 -13.90
N ARG A 187 1.20 -1.52 -14.87
CA ARG A 187 1.04 -0.90 -16.21
C ARG A 187 -0.25 -1.33 -16.88
N ARG A 188 -0.56 -2.62 -16.92
CA ARG A 188 -1.83 -3.11 -17.50
C ARG A 188 -3.07 -2.50 -16.85
N ARG A 189 -3.00 -2.16 -15.55
CA ARG A 189 -4.11 -1.50 -14.84
C ARG A 189 -4.18 0.01 -15.09
N LEU A 190 -3.08 0.62 -15.52
CA LEU A 190 -3.05 2.04 -15.86
C LEU A 190 -3.46 2.29 -17.31
N ASP A 191 -3.21 1.31 -18.21
CA ASP A 191 -3.50 1.41 -19.63
C ASP A 191 -4.95 1.03 -19.98
N GLY A 192 -5.70 0.42 -19.09
CA GLY A 192 -7.08 -0.04 -19.27
C GLY A 192 -8.10 0.72 -18.47
#